data_7b6ee751fbd9bd9e77fb5e5f48074dc4
#
_entry.id   7b6ee751fbd9bd9e77fb5e5f48074dc4
#
_cell.length_a   1.000
_cell.length_b   1.000
_cell.length_c   1.000
_cell.angle_alpha   90.00
_cell.angle_beta   90.00
_cell.angle_gamma   90.00
#
_symmetry.space_group_name_H-M   'P 1'
#
loop_
_entity.id
_entity.type
_entity.pdbx_description
1 polymer ?
#
loop_
_entity_poly.entity_id
_entity_poly.type
_entity_poly.pdbx_seq_one_letter_code
_entity_poly.pdbx_strand_id
1 'polypeptide(L)'
;MKSRLLFCAALAGLGFAPPSATAAAAPQKPNVLFIAIDDQNDWIGHLGGHPMAKTPNLDRLAARGTTFLNAHCQAPLCNPSRTSLLLGLRPTTTGIYGLSPWFRTLPEWKDRVALPQHFADHGYRTAATGKIYHGGTGGGGGGAAAKAKAKASAAPAGNAPARPEFQVTAPYGGVGTKPPKKLIPATPMGNNPLMDWGVWPLDNDDTGKGDYQVASWTVDQIKSAPKDQPFFLAAGFFLPHVPCYATQKWFDLYPDDDSVLPKILENDRTDTPRFSWYLHWSLPEPRLQWVKENNQWRNLVRSYLASTSFVDAQIGRLLVALDEAGLADNTIVVVWGDHGWHLGEKEITGKNTLWDRGTKVPLLFAGPGVTGGQRVLQPAELLDIYPTLIDLAHLPARTDLDGVSLVPQLKNADTRRERPAITSHNQGNHGIRSERWRYIRYADDTEELYDMQNDPNEWTNLAAKPAHAAVIAEHKKWLPKIDRPPAPNSASRVLTYDRTTDEAIWEGKTVRRNDPIPH
;
A
#
# COMPACT_ATOMS: atom_id res chain seq x y z
N MET A 1 -8.72 6.04 106.65
CA MET A 1 -7.62 5.44 105.94
C MET A 1 -8.23 4.79 104.67
N LYS A 2 -8.03 5.41 103.53
CA LYS A 2 -8.68 5.01 102.20
C LYS A 2 -7.58 4.58 101.22
N SER A 3 -7.54 3.26 100.89
CA SER A 3 -6.70 2.70 99.83
C SER A 3 -7.31 3.01 98.49
N ARG A 4 -6.49 3.55 97.58
CA ARG A 4 -6.84 3.70 96.17
C ARG A 4 -6.12 2.61 95.39
N LEU A 5 -6.90 1.72 94.69
CA LEU A 5 -6.40 0.81 93.71
C LEU A 5 -6.23 1.57 92.37
N LEU A 6 -5.05 1.49 91.78
CA LEU A 6 -4.80 1.91 90.40
C LEU A 6 -5.12 0.71 89.47
N PHE A 7 -6.00 0.97 88.49
CA PHE A 7 -6.22 0.06 87.32
C PHE A 7 -5.33 0.51 86.17
N CYS A 8 -4.40 -0.33 85.77
CA CYS A 8 -3.69 -0.16 84.48
C CYS A 8 -4.49 -0.80 83.33
N ALA A 9 -5.00 0.00 82.38
CA ALA A 9 -5.60 -0.48 81.17
C ALA A 9 -4.51 -0.61 80.13
N ALA A 10 -4.28 -1.83 79.62
CA ALA A 10 -3.43 -2.11 78.45
C ALA A 10 -4.21 -1.85 77.19
N LEU A 11 -3.84 -0.83 76.42
CA LEU A 11 -4.32 -0.63 75.05
C LEU A 11 -3.54 -1.56 74.08
N ALA A 12 -4.23 -2.56 73.56
CA ALA A 12 -3.73 -3.33 72.46
C ALA A 12 -3.88 -2.51 71.16
N GLY A 13 -2.78 -2.01 70.61
CA GLY A 13 -2.74 -1.32 69.30
C GLY A 13 -2.91 -2.33 68.17
N LEU A 14 -4.08 -2.32 67.53
CA LEU A 14 -4.30 -3.00 66.22
C LEU A 14 -3.59 -2.17 65.16
N GLY A 15 -2.40 -2.62 64.73
CA GLY A 15 -1.69 -2.07 63.58
C GLY A 15 -2.43 -2.40 62.31
N PHE A 16 -3.09 -1.42 61.70
CA PHE A 16 -3.54 -1.50 60.31
C PHE A 16 -2.31 -1.44 59.39
N ALA A 17 -1.94 -2.56 58.77
CA ALA A 17 -1.00 -2.55 57.64
C ALA A 17 -1.66 -1.83 56.47
N PRO A 18 -1.00 -0.87 55.79
CA PRO A 18 -1.55 -0.26 54.59
C PRO A 18 -1.71 -1.34 53.49
N PRO A 19 -2.77 -1.26 52.65
CA PRO A 19 -2.93 -2.18 51.55
C PRO A 19 -1.73 -2.06 50.64
N SER A 20 -1.07 -3.18 50.32
CA SER A 20 -0.01 -3.25 49.32
C SER A 20 -0.55 -2.71 48.02
N ALA A 21 -0.02 -1.59 47.55
CA ALA A 21 -0.29 -1.09 46.22
C ALA A 21 0.17 -2.16 45.24
N THR A 22 -0.77 -2.86 44.64
CA THR A 22 -0.51 -3.71 43.46
C THR A 22 0.13 -2.82 42.44
N ALA A 23 1.41 -3.03 42.14
CA ALA A 23 2.09 -2.36 41.04
C ALA A 23 1.23 -2.59 39.79
N ALA A 24 0.76 -1.50 39.18
CA ALA A 24 0.04 -1.59 37.93
C ALA A 24 0.95 -2.33 36.94
N ALA A 25 0.45 -3.46 36.40
CA ALA A 25 1.20 -4.21 35.40
C ALA A 25 1.60 -3.25 34.28
N ALA A 26 2.88 -3.29 33.87
CA ALA A 26 3.34 -2.46 32.76
C ALA A 26 2.39 -2.68 31.56
N PRO A 27 1.98 -1.61 30.86
CA PRO A 27 1.03 -1.76 29.76
C PRO A 27 1.56 -2.80 28.77
N GLN A 28 0.73 -3.77 28.46
CA GLN A 28 1.08 -4.84 27.53
C GLN A 28 1.35 -4.22 26.15
N LYS A 29 2.50 -4.53 25.53
CA LYS A 29 2.81 -4.08 24.16
C LYS A 29 1.70 -4.52 23.21
N PRO A 30 1.13 -3.64 22.37
CA PRO A 30 0.07 -4.03 21.44
C PRO A 30 0.61 -4.97 20.35
N ASN A 31 -0.21 -5.89 19.90
CA ASN A 31 0.04 -6.64 18.69
C ASN A 31 -0.10 -5.73 17.46
N VAL A 32 0.45 -6.16 16.32
CA VAL A 32 0.27 -5.49 15.02
C VAL A 32 -0.24 -6.52 14.00
N LEU A 33 -1.40 -6.23 13.38
CA LEU A 33 -1.89 -6.89 12.19
C LEU A 33 -1.70 -5.96 11.00
N PHE A 34 -0.77 -6.31 10.12
CA PHE A 34 -0.30 -5.51 9.00
C PHE A 34 -0.86 -6.07 7.70
N ILE A 35 -1.88 -5.40 7.12
CA ILE A 35 -2.64 -5.89 5.96
C ILE A 35 -2.27 -5.06 4.73
N ALA A 36 -1.69 -5.72 3.72
CA ALA A 36 -1.35 -5.14 2.43
C ALA A 36 -2.32 -5.63 1.35
N ILE A 37 -2.80 -4.73 0.47
CA ILE A 37 -3.64 -5.05 -0.68
C ILE A 37 -2.93 -4.57 -1.95
N ASP A 38 -2.70 -5.46 -2.91
CA ASP A 38 -1.93 -5.17 -4.12
C ASP A 38 -2.81 -4.49 -5.19
N ASP A 39 -2.32 -3.40 -5.80
CA ASP A 39 -3.01 -2.63 -6.84
C ASP A 39 -4.37 -2.01 -6.40
N GLN A 40 -4.62 -1.84 -5.10
CA GLN A 40 -5.88 -1.31 -4.61
C GLN A 40 -5.89 0.22 -4.61
N ASN A 41 -6.72 0.79 -5.47
CA ASN A 41 -7.06 2.21 -5.47
C ASN A 41 -8.14 2.53 -4.40
N ASP A 42 -8.69 3.74 -4.43
CA ASP A 42 -9.73 4.18 -3.49
C ASP A 42 -11.15 3.63 -3.75
N TRP A 43 -11.30 2.59 -4.59
CA TRP A 43 -12.58 1.91 -4.83
C TRP A 43 -12.96 0.98 -3.67
N ILE A 44 -13.10 1.58 -2.51
CA ILE A 44 -13.51 0.98 -1.25
C ILE A 44 -14.67 1.82 -0.70
N GLY A 45 -15.67 1.20 -0.07
CA GLY A 45 -16.91 1.84 0.33
C GLY A 45 -16.70 3.12 1.15
N HIS A 46 -15.95 3.04 2.25
CA HIS A 46 -15.70 4.19 3.12
C HIS A 46 -14.81 5.29 2.50
N LEU A 47 -14.07 5.00 1.43
CA LEU A 47 -13.29 5.99 0.66
C LEU A 47 -14.11 6.66 -0.44
N GLY A 48 -15.16 5.99 -0.94
CA GLY A 48 -16.10 6.55 -1.91
C GLY A 48 -15.55 6.70 -3.34
N GLY A 49 -14.44 6.06 -3.67
CA GLY A 49 -13.81 6.16 -4.99
C GLY A 49 -14.63 5.56 -6.13
N HIS A 50 -15.52 4.62 -5.81
CA HIS A 50 -16.52 4.09 -6.73
C HIS A 50 -17.86 3.90 -6.01
N PRO A 51 -19.00 4.38 -6.58
CA PRO A 51 -20.29 4.39 -5.88
C PRO A 51 -20.85 2.98 -5.60
N MET A 52 -20.42 1.99 -6.37
CA MET A 52 -20.87 0.60 -6.22
C MET A 52 -19.90 -0.28 -5.42
N ALA A 53 -18.78 0.23 -4.93
CA ALA A 53 -17.82 -0.57 -4.17
C ALA A 53 -18.50 -1.21 -2.93
N LYS A 54 -18.33 -2.52 -2.74
CA LYS A 54 -18.94 -3.28 -1.65
C LYS A 54 -17.86 -3.91 -0.79
N THR A 55 -17.53 -3.22 0.31
CA THR A 55 -16.46 -3.61 1.23
C THR A 55 -16.90 -3.49 2.69
N PRO A 56 -17.95 -4.25 3.11
CA PRO A 56 -18.58 -4.07 4.42
C PRO A 56 -17.65 -4.35 5.60
N ASN A 57 -16.61 -5.17 5.43
CA ASN A 57 -15.65 -5.48 6.50
C ASN A 57 -14.65 -4.34 6.72
N LEU A 58 -14.14 -3.76 5.64
CA LEU A 58 -13.30 -2.56 5.69
C LEU A 58 -14.08 -1.35 6.19
N ASP A 59 -15.35 -1.21 5.80
CA ASP A 59 -16.23 -0.12 6.26
C ASP A 59 -16.50 -0.25 7.77
N ARG A 60 -16.72 -1.48 8.27
CA ARG A 60 -16.84 -1.75 9.71
C ARG A 60 -15.55 -1.48 10.47
N LEU A 61 -14.39 -1.79 9.90
CA LEU A 61 -13.09 -1.45 10.48
C LEU A 61 -12.89 0.07 10.52
N ALA A 62 -13.25 0.79 9.45
CA ALA A 62 -13.18 2.24 9.37
C ALA A 62 -14.06 2.93 10.44
N ALA A 63 -15.23 2.37 10.76
CA ALA A 63 -16.10 2.89 11.80
C ALA A 63 -15.47 2.82 13.21
N ARG A 64 -14.53 1.91 13.45
CA ARG A 64 -13.80 1.80 14.72
C ARG A 64 -12.34 2.28 14.64
N GLY A 65 -11.92 2.85 13.52
CA GLY A 65 -10.58 3.33 13.27
C GLY A 65 -10.52 4.74 12.72
N THR A 66 -9.33 5.15 12.29
CA THR A 66 -9.08 6.42 11.60
C THR A 66 -8.71 6.15 10.15
N THR A 67 -9.47 6.73 9.22
CA THR A 67 -9.26 6.61 7.78
C THR A 67 -8.60 7.87 7.21
N PHE A 68 -7.52 7.70 6.45
CA PHE A 68 -6.89 8.78 5.69
C PHE A 68 -7.50 8.85 4.29
N LEU A 69 -8.22 9.94 4.00
CA LEU A 69 -8.91 10.13 2.71
C LEU A 69 -7.97 10.64 1.60
N ASN A 70 -6.78 11.06 1.97
CA ASN A 70 -5.78 11.67 1.10
C ASN A 70 -4.40 11.02 1.35
N ALA A 71 -4.36 9.67 1.30
CA ALA A 71 -3.13 8.91 1.44
C ALA A 71 -2.55 8.50 0.09
N HIS A 72 -1.23 8.59 -0.05
CA HIS A 72 -0.53 8.34 -1.31
C HIS A 72 0.69 7.44 -1.14
N CYS A 73 0.96 6.64 -2.17
CA CYS A 73 2.17 5.84 -2.27
C CYS A 73 3.39 6.71 -2.66
N GLN A 74 4.60 6.23 -2.34
CA GLN A 74 5.85 6.92 -2.71
C GLN A 74 6.28 6.63 -4.13
N ALA A 75 5.75 5.55 -4.73
CA ALA A 75 5.90 5.24 -6.15
C ALA A 75 4.67 4.47 -6.64
N PRO A 76 4.17 4.72 -7.87
CA PRO A 76 3.03 4.01 -8.44
C PRO A 76 3.46 2.67 -9.07
N LEU A 77 4.21 1.87 -8.30
CA LEU A 77 4.76 0.58 -8.70
C LEU A 77 5.12 -0.26 -7.47
N CYS A 78 4.81 -1.56 -7.50
CA CYS A 78 4.87 -2.45 -6.33
C CYS A 78 6.23 -2.44 -5.60
N ASN A 79 7.36 -2.74 -6.30
CA ASN A 79 8.66 -2.85 -5.63
C ASN A 79 9.12 -1.54 -4.97
N PRO A 80 9.18 -0.39 -5.68
CA PRO A 80 9.63 0.84 -5.06
C PRO A 80 8.69 1.35 -3.95
N SER A 81 7.37 1.19 -4.08
CA SER A 81 6.42 1.57 -3.04
C SER A 81 6.60 0.74 -1.78
N ARG A 82 6.59 -0.60 -1.90
CA ARG A 82 6.74 -1.54 -0.77
C ARG A 82 8.10 -1.42 -0.11
N THR A 83 9.17 -1.32 -0.91
CA THR A 83 10.53 -1.10 -0.39
C THR A 83 10.61 0.22 0.36
N SER A 84 10.04 1.30 -0.18
CA SER A 84 10.03 2.61 0.47
C SER A 84 9.37 2.56 1.85
N LEU A 85 8.16 2.01 1.94
CA LEU A 85 7.43 1.87 3.19
C LEU A 85 8.22 1.03 4.21
N LEU A 86 8.71 -0.15 3.79
CA LEU A 86 9.33 -1.11 4.69
C LEU A 86 10.74 -0.69 5.15
N LEU A 87 11.47 0.09 4.37
CA LEU A 87 12.75 0.68 4.76
C LEU A 87 12.62 2.07 5.41
N GLY A 88 11.48 2.73 5.25
CA GLY A 88 11.25 4.09 5.69
C GLY A 88 12.02 5.13 4.87
N LEU A 89 12.37 4.84 3.60
CA LEU A 89 13.15 5.71 2.71
C LEU A 89 12.44 5.92 1.38
N ARG A 90 12.56 7.12 0.83
CA ARG A 90 11.97 7.45 -0.48
C ARG A 90 12.67 6.69 -1.63
N PRO A 91 11.97 6.41 -2.74
CA PRO A 91 12.60 5.90 -3.95
C PRO A 91 13.73 6.80 -4.43
N THR A 92 13.59 8.12 -4.30
CA THR A 92 14.63 9.10 -4.65
C THR A 92 15.86 9.02 -3.75
N THR A 93 15.72 8.54 -2.51
CA THR A 93 16.83 8.29 -1.58
C THR A 93 17.55 6.98 -1.92
N THR A 94 16.79 5.95 -2.30
CA THR A 94 17.36 4.61 -2.53
C THR A 94 17.82 4.37 -3.97
N GLY A 95 17.26 5.11 -4.94
CA GLY A 95 17.42 4.86 -6.38
C GLY A 95 16.62 3.64 -6.88
N ILE A 96 15.77 3.04 -6.04
CA ILE A 96 14.96 1.88 -6.42
C ILE A 96 13.65 2.37 -7.05
N TYR A 97 13.56 2.33 -8.37
CA TYR A 97 12.41 2.80 -9.15
C TYR A 97 11.68 1.68 -9.90
N GLY A 98 12.38 0.62 -10.28
CA GLY A 98 11.83 -0.51 -11.06
C GLY A 98 11.33 -1.67 -10.21
N LEU A 99 10.86 -2.73 -10.86
CA LEU A 99 10.49 -3.98 -10.19
C LEU A 99 11.70 -4.76 -9.65
N SER A 100 12.90 -4.42 -10.07
CA SER A 100 14.19 -4.82 -9.50
C SER A 100 15.10 -3.59 -9.39
N PRO A 101 16.14 -3.62 -8.54
CA PRO A 101 16.64 -4.75 -7.76
C PRO A 101 15.88 -4.96 -6.43
N TRP A 102 16.07 -6.13 -5.82
CA TRP A 102 15.76 -6.36 -4.42
C TRP A 102 16.78 -5.61 -3.55
N PHE A 103 16.32 -4.78 -2.60
CA PHE A 103 17.20 -3.87 -1.84
C PHE A 103 18.34 -4.60 -1.09
N ARG A 104 18.14 -5.88 -0.67
CA ARG A 104 19.20 -6.68 -0.02
C ARG A 104 20.36 -7.05 -0.95
N THR A 105 20.19 -6.90 -2.27
CA THR A 105 21.28 -7.10 -3.25
C THR A 105 22.13 -5.85 -3.45
N LEU A 106 21.73 -4.72 -2.89
CA LEU A 106 22.45 -3.45 -2.98
C LEU A 106 23.36 -3.28 -1.76
N PRO A 107 24.67 -3.13 -1.92
CA PRO A 107 25.64 -3.02 -0.81
C PRO A 107 25.26 -1.95 0.23
N GLU A 108 24.67 -0.84 -0.22
CA GLU A 108 24.29 0.28 0.63
C GLU A 108 23.05 -0.03 1.51
N TRP A 109 22.12 -0.86 1.02
CA TRP A 109 20.85 -1.13 1.69
C TRP A 109 20.71 -2.53 2.26
N LYS A 110 21.65 -3.43 1.97
CA LYS A 110 21.55 -4.86 2.36
C LYS A 110 21.41 -5.09 3.87
N ASP A 111 21.99 -4.23 4.68
CA ASP A 111 22.00 -4.35 6.14
C ASP A 111 21.01 -3.40 6.84
N ARG A 112 20.24 -2.62 6.06
CA ARG A 112 19.26 -1.70 6.65
C ARG A 112 18.16 -2.47 7.38
N VAL A 113 17.87 -2.06 8.60
CA VAL A 113 16.80 -2.64 9.43
C VAL A 113 15.44 -2.23 8.83
N ALA A 114 14.71 -3.21 8.30
CA ALA A 114 13.36 -3.04 7.78
C ALA A 114 12.33 -3.06 8.93
N LEU A 115 11.12 -2.56 8.67
CA LEU A 115 10.04 -2.47 9.65
C LEU A 115 9.81 -3.78 10.42
N PRO A 116 9.63 -4.97 9.78
CA PRO A 116 9.44 -6.21 10.54
C PRO A 116 10.64 -6.58 11.41
N GLN A 117 11.86 -6.33 10.93
CA GLN A 117 13.07 -6.60 11.68
C GLN A 117 13.20 -5.70 12.91
N HIS A 118 12.77 -4.42 12.80
CA HIS A 118 12.73 -3.53 13.95
C HIS A 118 11.80 -4.06 15.05
N PHE A 119 10.64 -4.56 14.69
CA PHE A 119 9.72 -5.19 15.64
C PHE A 119 10.34 -6.47 16.26
N ALA A 120 10.99 -7.31 15.46
CA ALA A 120 11.67 -8.51 15.97
C ALA A 120 12.78 -8.16 16.98
N ASP A 121 13.56 -7.08 16.72
CA ASP A 121 14.61 -6.60 17.62
C ASP A 121 14.07 -6.14 18.98
N HIS A 122 12.79 -5.80 19.04
CA HIS A 122 12.12 -5.32 20.25
C HIS A 122 11.18 -6.37 20.88
N GLY A 123 11.40 -7.66 20.57
CA GLY A 123 10.76 -8.78 21.25
C GLY A 123 9.44 -9.24 20.64
N TYR A 124 9.05 -8.73 19.48
CA TYR A 124 7.87 -9.21 18.76
C TYR A 124 8.17 -10.53 18.03
N ARG A 125 7.19 -11.44 18.04
CA ARG A 125 7.16 -12.56 17.11
C ARG A 125 6.70 -12.03 15.75
N THR A 126 7.55 -12.10 14.72
CA THR A 126 7.22 -11.61 13.39
C THR A 126 6.85 -12.76 12.45
N ALA A 127 5.70 -12.65 11.80
CA ALA A 127 5.20 -13.68 10.89
C ALA A 127 4.54 -13.04 9.65
N ALA A 128 4.66 -13.69 8.49
CA ALA A 128 4.09 -13.17 7.25
C ALA A 128 3.69 -14.25 6.25
N THR A 129 2.67 -13.93 5.46
CA THR A 129 2.31 -14.68 4.24
C THR A 129 1.80 -13.73 3.16
N GLY A 130 1.83 -14.18 1.90
CA GLY A 130 1.36 -13.39 0.77
C GLY A 130 2.36 -12.34 0.30
N LYS A 131 1.84 -11.30 -0.37
CA LYS A 131 2.66 -10.27 -1.02
C LYS A 131 2.90 -9.08 -0.07
N ILE A 132 3.95 -9.14 0.74
CA ILE A 132 4.41 -8.01 1.58
C ILE A 132 5.49 -7.22 0.85
N TYR A 133 6.54 -7.87 0.37
CA TYR A 133 7.49 -7.32 -0.59
C TYR A 133 7.08 -7.68 -2.02
N HIS A 134 7.67 -7.02 -3.01
CA HIS A 134 7.52 -7.49 -4.39
C HIS A 134 8.15 -8.88 -4.53
N GLY A 135 7.33 -9.87 -4.91
CA GLY A 135 7.75 -11.28 -4.99
C GLY A 135 7.47 -12.12 -3.76
N GLY A 136 6.84 -11.59 -2.69
CA GLY A 136 6.39 -12.37 -1.53
C GLY A 136 6.74 -11.79 -0.16
N THR A 137 7.19 -12.63 0.76
CA THR A 137 7.48 -12.28 2.16
C THR A 137 8.91 -11.81 2.41
N GLY A 138 9.72 -11.61 1.37
CA GLY A 138 11.07 -11.05 1.54
C GLY A 138 12.22 -12.04 1.29
N GLY A 139 12.12 -12.85 0.27
CA GLY A 139 13.19 -13.79 -0.11
C GLY A 139 13.78 -13.57 -1.51
N GLY A 140 13.57 -12.41 -2.15
CA GLY A 140 14.14 -12.11 -3.48
C GLY A 140 13.64 -13.02 -4.61
N GLY A 141 12.66 -13.88 -4.35
CA GLY A 141 12.13 -14.84 -5.30
C GLY A 141 10.77 -14.41 -5.79
N GLY A 142 10.68 -13.92 -7.03
CA GLY A 142 9.42 -13.81 -7.73
C GLY A 142 8.66 -15.15 -7.75
N GLY A 143 7.33 -15.09 -7.92
CA GLY A 143 6.47 -16.27 -7.95
C GLY A 143 6.94 -17.36 -8.91
N ALA A 144 6.28 -18.49 -8.97
CA ALA A 144 6.70 -19.72 -9.65
C ALA A 144 7.32 -19.52 -11.06
N ALA A 145 6.98 -18.44 -11.78
CA ALA A 145 7.60 -18.07 -13.05
C ALA A 145 9.04 -17.54 -12.89
N ALA A 146 9.40 -16.93 -11.75
CA ALA A 146 10.77 -16.48 -11.47
C ALA A 146 11.66 -17.64 -11.02
N LYS A 147 11.07 -18.69 -10.40
CA LYS A 147 11.83 -19.92 -10.10
C LYS A 147 12.32 -20.64 -11.38
N ALA A 148 11.58 -20.56 -12.44
CA ALA A 148 12.00 -21.12 -13.74
C ALA A 148 13.11 -20.30 -14.42
N LYS A 149 13.10 -18.95 -14.27
CA LYS A 149 14.19 -18.08 -14.76
C LYS A 149 15.40 -18.03 -13.83
N ALA A 150 15.21 -18.15 -12.54
CA ALA A 150 16.31 -18.20 -11.55
C ALA A 150 17.20 -19.45 -11.69
N LYS A 151 16.69 -20.53 -12.32
CA LYS A 151 17.52 -21.67 -12.72
C LYS A 151 18.48 -21.35 -13.89
N ALA A 152 18.22 -20.27 -14.63
CA ALA A 152 19.04 -19.83 -15.76
C ALA A 152 19.99 -18.67 -15.43
N SER A 153 19.82 -17.99 -14.28
CA SER A 153 20.75 -16.99 -13.77
C SER A 153 20.98 -17.26 -12.28
N ALA A 154 21.82 -18.23 -11.99
CA ALA A 154 22.32 -18.44 -10.65
C ALA A 154 23.09 -17.19 -10.22
N ALA A 155 22.44 -16.31 -9.45
CA ALA A 155 23.19 -15.38 -8.63
C ALA A 155 24.11 -16.22 -7.71
N PRO A 156 25.38 -15.81 -7.54
CA PRO A 156 26.29 -16.57 -6.70
C PRO A 156 25.68 -16.72 -5.30
N ALA A 157 25.76 -17.92 -4.74
CA ALA A 157 25.25 -18.34 -3.44
C ALA A 157 26.01 -17.65 -2.28
N GLY A 158 26.08 -16.30 -2.29
CA GLY A 158 26.90 -15.54 -1.37
C GLY A 158 26.20 -14.45 -0.56
N ASN A 159 24.94 -14.10 -0.84
CA ASN A 159 24.29 -12.94 -0.22
C ASN A 159 22.85 -13.23 0.25
N ALA A 160 22.62 -14.32 0.97
CA ALA A 160 21.44 -14.39 1.82
C ALA A 160 21.58 -13.31 2.92
N PRO A 161 20.51 -12.54 3.27
CA PRO A 161 20.58 -11.60 4.37
C PRO A 161 21.02 -12.33 5.64
N ALA A 162 21.88 -11.71 6.44
CA ALA A 162 22.38 -12.29 7.68
C ALA A 162 21.23 -12.66 8.66
N ARG A 163 20.05 -12.11 8.44
CA ARG A 163 18.81 -12.44 9.15
C ARG A 163 17.58 -12.28 8.23
N PRO A 164 16.51 -13.10 8.45
CA PRO A 164 15.30 -13.02 7.65
C PRO A 164 14.51 -11.73 7.90
N GLU A 165 13.64 -11.35 6.94
CA GLU A 165 12.69 -10.25 7.10
C GLU A 165 11.62 -10.58 8.16
N PHE A 166 11.17 -11.84 8.20
CA PHE A 166 10.24 -12.37 9.18
C PHE A 166 10.75 -13.68 9.75
N GLN A 167 10.48 -13.94 11.04
CA GLN A 167 10.87 -15.18 11.72
C GLN A 167 10.08 -16.39 11.21
N VAL A 168 8.81 -16.19 10.88
CA VAL A 168 7.90 -17.24 10.38
C VAL A 168 7.27 -16.78 9.07
N THR A 169 7.34 -17.63 8.04
CA THR A 169 6.70 -17.33 6.74
C THR A 169 5.98 -18.57 6.19
N ALA A 170 4.93 -18.33 5.39
CA ALA A 170 4.27 -19.36 4.61
C ALA A 170 4.27 -19.01 3.11
N PRO A 171 4.28 -20.02 2.22
CA PRO A 171 4.40 -19.80 0.77
C PRO A 171 3.06 -19.51 0.08
N TYR A 172 2.06 -19.04 0.82
CA TYR A 172 0.74 -18.73 0.27
C TYR A 172 0.72 -17.35 -0.39
N GLY A 173 -0.18 -17.18 -1.35
CA GLY A 173 -0.40 -15.92 -2.05
C GLY A 173 -0.47 -16.09 -3.56
N GLY A 174 -0.47 -14.94 -4.27
CA GLY A 174 -0.66 -14.88 -5.71
C GLY A 174 -2.09 -15.26 -6.12
N VAL A 175 -2.25 -15.59 -7.40
CA VAL A 175 -3.60 -15.84 -7.97
C VAL A 175 -4.26 -17.10 -7.42
N GLY A 176 -3.47 -18.08 -7.01
CA GLY A 176 -3.97 -19.44 -6.74
C GLY A 176 -4.24 -20.22 -8.03
N THR A 177 -5.33 -20.96 -8.06
CA THR A 177 -5.79 -21.72 -9.24
C THR A 177 -6.02 -20.78 -10.41
N LYS A 178 -5.65 -21.19 -11.63
CA LYS A 178 -5.78 -20.41 -12.86
C LYS A 178 -6.63 -21.15 -13.89
N PRO A 179 -7.35 -20.42 -14.76
CA PRO A 179 -8.02 -21.04 -15.88
C PRO A 179 -7.00 -21.72 -16.82
N PRO A 180 -7.38 -22.82 -17.50
CA PRO A 180 -6.50 -23.54 -18.43
C PRO A 180 -6.14 -22.71 -19.66
N LYS A 181 -6.95 -21.72 -20.00
CA LYS A 181 -6.75 -20.74 -21.08
C LYS A 181 -7.09 -19.35 -20.60
N LYS A 182 -6.51 -18.33 -21.19
CA LYS A 182 -6.88 -16.94 -20.93
C LYS A 182 -8.37 -16.71 -21.19
N LEU A 183 -8.98 -15.87 -20.38
CA LEU A 183 -10.39 -15.48 -20.49
C LEU A 183 -10.58 -14.31 -21.47
N ILE A 184 -9.52 -13.51 -21.70
CA ILE A 184 -9.57 -12.35 -22.60
C ILE A 184 -8.67 -12.58 -23.84
N PRO A 185 -8.88 -11.83 -24.93
CA PRO A 185 -8.00 -11.82 -26.09
C PRO A 185 -6.56 -11.42 -25.75
N ALA A 186 -5.61 -11.71 -26.64
CA ALA A 186 -4.25 -11.20 -26.53
C ALA A 186 -4.25 -9.66 -26.58
N THR A 187 -3.53 -9.02 -25.64
CA THR A 187 -3.37 -7.56 -25.60
C THR A 187 -2.34 -7.10 -26.66
N PRO A 188 -2.25 -5.79 -26.98
CA PRO A 188 -1.29 -5.29 -27.96
C PRO A 188 0.18 -5.65 -27.65
N MET A 189 0.52 -5.81 -26.36
CA MET A 189 1.86 -6.26 -25.92
C MET A 189 2.01 -7.79 -25.87
N GLY A 190 1.16 -8.51 -26.60
CA GLY A 190 1.21 -9.95 -26.74
C GLY A 190 0.40 -10.73 -25.70
N ASN A 191 0.62 -12.04 -25.66
CA ASN A 191 -0.12 -12.95 -24.79
C ASN A 191 0.48 -13.02 -23.38
N ASN A 192 0.59 -11.87 -22.69
CA ASN A 192 1.09 -11.81 -21.32
C ASN A 192 0.10 -12.54 -20.37
N PRO A 193 0.54 -13.55 -19.61
CA PRO A 193 -0.33 -14.32 -18.73
C PRO A 193 -0.83 -13.53 -17.51
N LEU A 194 -0.24 -12.37 -17.20
CA LEU A 194 -0.74 -11.49 -16.16
C LEU A 194 -1.93 -10.65 -16.62
N MET A 195 -2.04 -10.37 -17.92
CA MET A 195 -3.14 -9.57 -18.46
C MET A 195 -4.33 -10.49 -18.75
N ASP A 196 -5.11 -10.75 -17.68
CA ASP A 196 -6.32 -11.55 -17.75
C ASP A 196 -7.29 -11.18 -16.63
N TRP A 197 -8.58 -11.34 -16.86
CA TRP A 197 -9.62 -11.03 -15.87
C TRP A 197 -10.94 -11.72 -16.23
N GLY A 198 -11.78 -11.96 -15.22
CA GLY A 198 -13.08 -12.58 -15.41
C GLY A 198 -13.47 -13.53 -14.28
N VAL A 199 -14.56 -14.27 -14.51
CA VAL A 199 -15.08 -15.24 -13.54
C VAL A 199 -14.22 -16.48 -13.50
N TRP A 200 -13.65 -16.79 -12.32
CA TRP A 200 -12.88 -18.02 -12.10
C TRP A 200 -12.58 -18.25 -10.61
N PRO A 201 -12.75 -19.46 -10.01
CA PRO A 201 -13.43 -20.63 -10.59
C PRO A 201 -14.93 -20.40 -10.83
N LEU A 202 -15.53 -21.17 -11.76
CA LEU A 202 -16.95 -21.05 -12.10
C LEU A 202 -17.89 -21.65 -11.06
N ASP A 203 -17.39 -22.57 -10.22
CA ASP A 203 -18.13 -23.32 -9.18
C ASP A 203 -18.30 -22.57 -7.84
N ASN A 204 -17.91 -21.30 -7.77
CA ASN A 204 -17.94 -20.48 -6.55
C ASN A 204 -17.06 -20.97 -5.38
N ASP A 205 -16.14 -21.89 -5.63
CA ASP A 205 -15.18 -22.33 -4.62
C ASP A 205 -13.98 -21.37 -4.53
N ASP A 206 -13.95 -20.58 -3.46
CA ASP A 206 -12.86 -19.66 -3.18
C ASP A 206 -11.61 -20.35 -2.61
N THR A 207 -11.68 -21.61 -2.17
CA THR A 207 -10.58 -22.30 -1.44
C THR A 207 -9.31 -22.44 -2.28
N GLY A 208 -9.44 -22.52 -3.61
CA GLY A 208 -8.33 -22.53 -4.56
C GLY A 208 -7.66 -21.17 -4.79
N LYS A 209 -8.20 -20.08 -4.24
CA LYS A 209 -7.61 -18.73 -4.37
C LYS A 209 -6.43 -18.55 -3.44
N GLY A 210 -5.36 -17.89 -3.93
CA GLY A 210 -4.19 -17.60 -3.12
C GLY A 210 -4.52 -16.74 -1.90
N ASP A 211 -5.37 -15.75 -2.06
CA ASP A 211 -5.78 -14.85 -0.97
C ASP A 211 -6.67 -15.54 0.08
N TYR A 212 -7.46 -16.55 -0.31
CA TYR A 212 -8.16 -17.40 0.66
C TYR A 212 -7.17 -18.14 1.56
N GLN A 213 -6.09 -18.67 0.98
CA GLN A 213 -5.04 -19.38 1.71
C GLN A 213 -4.24 -18.42 2.61
N VAL A 214 -3.95 -17.20 2.13
CA VAL A 214 -3.36 -16.12 2.94
C VAL A 214 -4.21 -15.87 4.18
N ALA A 215 -5.50 -15.66 4.01
CA ALA A 215 -6.42 -15.42 5.13
C ALA A 215 -6.48 -16.62 6.08
N SER A 216 -6.59 -17.85 5.58
CA SER A 216 -6.69 -19.05 6.40
C SER A 216 -5.46 -19.21 7.28
N TRP A 217 -4.26 -19.12 6.71
CA TRP A 217 -3.01 -19.20 7.48
C TRP A 217 -2.91 -18.08 8.52
N THR A 218 -3.30 -16.85 8.16
CA THR A 218 -3.26 -15.70 9.08
C THR A 218 -4.21 -15.90 10.25
N VAL A 219 -5.42 -16.43 10.01
CA VAL A 219 -6.37 -16.83 11.05
C VAL A 219 -5.75 -17.86 12.00
N ASP A 220 -5.05 -18.88 11.48
CA ASP A 220 -4.38 -19.89 12.30
C ASP A 220 -3.26 -19.25 13.16
N GLN A 221 -2.51 -18.29 12.62
CA GLN A 221 -1.50 -17.55 13.40
C GLN A 221 -2.12 -16.70 14.51
N ILE A 222 -3.26 -16.08 14.27
CA ILE A 222 -4.00 -15.30 15.29
C ILE A 222 -4.48 -16.24 16.41
N LYS A 223 -5.14 -17.36 16.05
CA LYS A 223 -5.69 -18.33 17.02
C LYS A 223 -4.62 -19.03 17.85
N SER A 224 -3.42 -19.20 17.30
CA SER A 224 -2.27 -19.82 17.96
C SER A 224 -1.25 -18.83 18.52
N ALA A 225 -1.59 -17.54 18.61
CA ALA A 225 -0.67 -16.50 19.09
C ALA A 225 -0.26 -16.75 20.55
N PRO A 226 1.04 -16.68 20.89
CA PRO A 226 1.51 -16.74 22.28
C PRO A 226 0.88 -15.63 23.13
N LYS A 227 0.48 -15.94 24.35
CA LYS A 227 -0.15 -14.96 25.27
C LYS A 227 0.86 -14.01 25.92
N ASP A 228 2.11 -14.43 25.99
CA ASP A 228 3.21 -13.76 26.68
C ASP A 228 4.16 -12.99 25.74
N GLN A 229 3.93 -13.04 24.43
CA GLN A 229 4.75 -12.36 23.43
C GLN A 229 3.87 -11.64 22.41
N PRO A 230 4.05 -10.32 22.19
CA PRO A 230 3.32 -9.61 21.14
C PRO A 230 3.77 -10.08 19.75
N PHE A 231 2.86 -10.00 18.78
CA PHE A 231 3.16 -10.34 17.39
C PHE A 231 3.13 -9.13 16.45
N PHE A 232 3.93 -9.20 15.40
CA PHE A 232 3.80 -8.42 14.17
C PHE A 232 3.45 -9.42 13.05
N LEU A 233 2.17 -9.49 12.69
CA LEU A 233 1.63 -10.44 11.72
C LEU A 233 1.24 -9.71 10.44
N ALA A 234 1.88 -10.08 9.33
CA ALA A 234 1.67 -9.47 8.03
C ALA A 234 0.92 -10.40 7.06
N ALA A 235 -0.18 -9.91 6.51
CA ALA A 235 -1.01 -10.58 5.51
C ALA A 235 -1.02 -9.76 4.22
N GLY A 236 -0.46 -10.28 3.13
CA GLY A 236 -0.38 -9.60 1.84
C GLY A 236 -1.30 -10.22 0.81
N PHE A 237 -2.43 -9.56 0.52
CA PHE A 237 -3.38 -9.97 -0.49
C PHE A 237 -2.90 -9.57 -1.89
N PHE A 238 -3.10 -10.47 -2.85
CA PHE A 238 -2.67 -10.29 -4.22
C PHE A 238 -3.72 -9.53 -5.06
N LEU A 239 -5.01 -9.86 -4.89
CA LEU A 239 -6.08 -9.17 -5.58
C LEU A 239 -6.31 -7.77 -4.97
N PRO A 240 -6.74 -6.80 -5.80
CA PRO A 240 -7.20 -6.88 -7.19
C PRO A 240 -6.09 -6.79 -8.25
N HIS A 241 -4.82 -7.05 -7.96
CA HIS A 241 -3.77 -7.12 -8.98
C HIS A 241 -4.13 -8.14 -10.08
N VAL A 242 -3.84 -7.82 -11.32
CA VAL A 242 -4.05 -8.73 -12.46
C VAL A 242 -3.19 -10.00 -12.35
N PRO A 243 -3.70 -11.16 -12.79
CA PRO A 243 -5.03 -11.40 -13.33
C PRO A 243 -6.12 -11.32 -12.26
N CYS A 244 -7.15 -10.54 -12.55
CA CYS A 244 -8.27 -10.29 -11.64
C CYS A 244 -9.31 -11.41 -11.79
N TYR A 245 -9.14 -12.51 -11.08
CA TYR A 245 -10.10 -13.60 -11.08
C TYR A 245 -10.88 -13.66 -9.76
N ALA A 246 -12.20 -13.65 -9.84
CA ALA A 246 -13.08 -13.93 -8.72
C ALA A 246 -14.15 -14.96 -9.11
N THR A 247 -14.78 -15.61 -8.14
CA THR A 247 -15.87 -16.53 -8.39
C THR A 247 -17.16 -15.79 -8.73
N GLN A 248 -18.13 -16.45 -9.34
CA GLN A 248 -19.38 -15.86 -9.83
C GLN A 248 -20.12 -15.06 -8.76
N LYS A 249 -20.20 -15.55 -7.53
CA LYS A 249 -20.89 -14.87 -6.42
C LYS A 249 -20.38 -13.44 -6.15
N TRP A 250 -19.11 -13.16 -6.44
CA TRP A 250 -18.56 -11.80 -6.28
C TRP A 250 -18.93 -10.89 -7.47
N PHE A 251 -19.04 -11.47 -8.68
CA PHE A 251 -19.53 -10.75 -9.85
C PHE A 251 -21.03 -10.43 -9.75
N ASP A 252 -21.82 -11.30 -9.11
CA ASP A 252 -23.26 -11.12 -8.92
C ASP A 252 -23.59 -9.92 -8.01
N LEU A 253 -22.60 -9.39 -7.29
CA LEU A 253 -22.75 -8.16 -6.53
C LEU A 253 -22.84 -6.91 -7.42
N TYR A 254 -22.47 -6.98 -8.69
CA TYR A 254 -22.32 -5.84 -9.59
C TYR A 254 -23.12 -6.03 -10.87
N PRO A 255 -23.80 -4.97 -11.36
CA PRO A 255 -24.58 -5.05 -12.59
C PRO A 255 -23.70 -5.41 -13.79
N ASP A 256 -24.31 -6.08 -14.77
CA ASP A 256 -23.65 -6.40 -16.06
C ASP A 256 -24.08 -5.44 -17.17
N ASP A 257 -23.98 -4.15 -16.86
CA ASP A 257 -24.26 -3.05 -17.78
C ASP A 257 -23.27 -1.90 -17.55
N ASP A 258 -23.37 -0.84 -18.35
CA ASP A 258 -22.42 0.27 -18.33
C ASP A 258 -22.55 1.20 -17.10
N SER A 259 -23.53 0.99 -16.23
CA SER A 259 -23.65 1.75 -14.97
C SER A 259 -22.47 1.50 -14.01
N VAL A 260 -21.74 0.39 -14.20
CA VAL A 260 -20.54 0.03 -13.41
C VAL A 260 -19.29 0.80 -13.85
N LEU A 261 -19.31 1.44 -15.02
CA LEU A 261 -18.11 2.09 -15.57
C LEU A 261 -17.77 3.38 -14.80
N PRO A 262 -16.48 3.68 -14.61
CA PRO A 262 -16.07 4.94 -14.02
C PRO A 262 -16.37 6.11 -14.95
N LYS A 263 -16.55 7.29 -14.36
CA LYS A 263 -16.67 8.53 -15.14
C LYS A 263 -15.33 8.87 -15.75
N ILE A 264 -15.32 9.08 -17.05
CA ILE A 264 -14.13 9.51 -17.81
C ILE A 264 -14.47 10.76 -18.63
N LEU A 265 -13.46 11.54 -18.97
CA LEU A 265 -13.51 12.60 -19.97
C LEU A 265 -12.91 12.04 -21.26
N GLU A 266 -13.58 12.21 -22.39
CA GLU A 266 -13.01 11.89 -23.69
C GLU A 266 -11.86 12.86 -24.03
N ASN A 267 -10.78 12.34 -24.59
CA ASN A 267 -9.59 13.12 -24.90
C ASN A 267 -8.97 13.85 -23.70
N ASP A 268 -9.10 13.28 -22.51
CA ASP A 268 -8.63 13.82 -21.23
C ASP A 268 -7.14 14.18 -21.19
N ARG A 269 -6.36 13.72 -22.18
CA ARG A 269 -4.91 13.95 -22.22
C ARG A 269 -4.46 15.02 -23.20
N THR A 270 -5.38 15.80 -23.76
CA THR A 270 -5.07 16.86 -24.72
C THR A 270 -4.32 18.03 -24.09
N ASP A 271 -4.49 18.27 -22.80
CA ASP A 271 -3.81 19.34 -22.04
C ASP A 271 -2.67 18.82 -21.15
N THR A 272 -2.35 17.50 -21.21
CA THR A 272 -1.23 16.93 -20.48
C THR A 272 0.07 16.99 -21.29
N PRO A 273 1.23 17.17 -20.65
CA PRO A 273 2.51 17.09 -21.35
C PRO A 273 2.74 15.74 -22.00
N ARG A 274 3.42 15.73 -23.14
CA ARG A 274 3.80 14.48 -23.79
C ARG A 274 4.59 13.54 -22.87
N PHE A 275 5.40 14.10 -21.96
CA PHE A 275 6.20 13.32 -21.04
C PHE A 275 5.35 12.39 -20.15
N SER A 276 4.10 12.78 -19.87
CA SER A 276 3.18 11.93 -19.12
C SER A 276 2.97 10.55 -19.74
N TRP A 277 3.07 10.43 -21.09
CA TRP A 277 2.97 9.16 -21.81
C TRP A 277 4.21 8.28 -21.60
N TYR A 278 5.39 8.87 -21.40
CA TYR A 278 6.63 8.11 -21.24
C TYR A 278 6.64 7.30 -19.95
N LEU A 279 5.94 7.74 -18.89
CA LEU A 279 5.88 7.02 -17.62
C LEU A 279 5.27 5.61 -17.76
N HIS A 280 4.46 5.39 -18.78
CA HIS A 280 3.79 4.10 -19.03
C HIS A 280 3.83 3.72 -20.53
N TRP A 281 4.96 4.00 -21.19
CA TRP A 281 5.12 3.88 -22.65
C TRP A 281 4.87 2.48 -23.17
N SER A 282 5.57 1.49 -22.67
CA SER A 282 5.51 0.10 -23.14
C SER A 282 5.08 -0.83 -22.00
N LEU A 283 3.84 -0.68 -21.53
CA LEU A 283 3.27 -1.51 -20.48
C LEU A 283 2.44 -2.64 -21.07
N PRO A 284 2.35 -3.81 -20.40
CA PRO A 284 1.46 -4.89 -20.82
C PRO A 284 -0.01 -4.58 -20.58
N GLU A 285 -0.32 -3.62 -19.71
CA GLU A 285 -1.67 -3.13 -19.45
C GLU A 285 -2.21 -2.42 -20.71
N PRO A 286 -3.34 -2.89 -21.28
CA PRO A 286 -3.85 -2.32 -22.53
C PRO A 286 -4.41 -0.91 -22.29
N ARG A 287 -4.36 -0.07 -23.32
CA ARG A 287 -5.00 1.24 -23.30
C ARG A 287 -6.53 1.11 -23.27
N LEU A 288 -7.21 2.16 -22.84
CA LEU A 288 -8.67 2.20 -22.81
C LEU A 288 -9.29 1.90 -24.19
N GLN A 289 -8.68 2.40 -25.26
CA GLN A 289 -9.14 2.14 -26.62
C GLN A 289 -9.23 0.63 -26.89
N TRP A 290 -8.18 -0.15 -26.59
CA TRP A 290 -8.19 -1.59 -26.80
C TRP A 290 -9.27 -2.30 -25.99
N VAL A 291 -9.48 -1.92 -24.70
CA VAL A 291 -10.51 -2.58 -23.88
C VAL A 291 -11.93 -2.25 -24.36
N LYS A 292 -12.15 -1.06 -24.94
CA LYS A 292 -13.42 -0.69 -25.61
C LYS A 292 -13.62 -1.49 -26.89
N GLU A 293 -12.64 -1.51 -27.80
CA GLU A 293 -12.71 -2.20 -29.10
C GLU A 293 -12.89 -3.72 -28.95
N ASN A 294 -12.38 -4.31 -27.86
CA ASN A 294 -12.52 -5.74 -27.59
C ASN A 294 -13.66 -6.06 -26.61
N ASN A 295 -14.55 -5.10 -26.30
CA ASN A 295 -15.66 -5.25 -25.36
C ASN A 295 -15.23 -5.75 -23.96
N GLN A 296 -14.04 -5.35 -23.50
CA GLN A 296 -13.47 -5.80 -22.23
C GLN A 296 -13.60 -4.79 -21.10
N TRP A 297 -14.01 -3.56 -21.36
CA TRP A 297 -13.98 -2.52 -20.32
C TRP A 297 -14.90 -2.85 -19.14
N ARG A 298 -16.15 -3.20 -19.41
CA ARG A 298 -17.11 -3.61 -18.36
C ARG A 298 -16.61 -4.85 -17.60
N ASN A 299 -16.12 -5.86 -18.31
CA ASN A 299 -15.57 -7.06 -17.69
C ASN A 299 -14.37 -6.76 -16.79
N LEU A 300 -13.45 -5.89 -17.22
CA LEU A 300 -12.30 -5.46 -16.42
C LEU A 300 -12.75 -4.74 -15.12
N VAL A 301 -13.66 -3.78 -15.24
CA VAL A 301 -14.18 -3.00 -14.10
C VAL A 301 -14.90 -3.91 -13.09
N ARG A 302 -15.78 -4.79 -13.58
CA ARG A 302 -16.48 -5.77 -12.73
C ARG A 302 -15.50 -6.74 -12.06
N SER A 303 -14.47 -7.20 -12.78
CA SER A 303 -13.45 -8.09 -12.24
C SER A 303 -12.64 -7.44 -11.11
N TYR A 304 -12.33 -6.15 -11.26
CA TYR A 304 -11.65 -5.38 -10.22
C TYR A 304 -12.52 -5.21 -8.97
N LEU A 305 -13.77 -4.80 -9.13
CA LEU A 305 -14.73 -4.65 -8.02
C LEU A 305 -15.02 -5.98 -7.33
N ALA A 306 -15.24 -7.06 -8.09
CA ALA A 306 -15.46 -8.41 -7.57
C ALA A 306 -14.25 -8.91 -6.78
N SER A 307 -13.04 -8.67 -7.28
CA SER A 307 -11.79 -8.99 -6.58
C SER A 307 -11.63 -8.19 -5.29
N THR A 308 -11.97 -6.91 -5.30
CA THR A 308 -11.96 -6.04 -4.11
C THR A 308 -12.94 -6.56 -3.04
N SER A 309 -14.17 -6.93 -3.42
CA SER A 309 -15.15 -7.51 -2.48
C SER A 309 -14.72 -8.87 -1.94
N PHE A 310 -14.09 -9.69 -2.75
CA PHE A 310 -13.51 -10.95 -2.30
C PHE A 310 -12.40 -10.73 -1.25
N VAL A 311 -11.48 -9.80 -1.49
CA VAL A 311 -10.42 -9.46 -0.52
C VAL A 311 -11.00 -8.88 0.76
N ASP A 312 -12.00 -8.00 0.66
CA ASP A 312 -12.73 -7.48 1.83
C ASP A 312 -13.29 -8.61 2.70
N ALA A 313 -13.88 -9.65 2.09
CA ALA A 313 -14.39 -10.81 2.83
C ALA A 313 -13.24 -11.60 3.49
N GLN A 314 -12.07 -11.70 2.86
CA GLN A 314 -10.92 -12.36 3.48
C GLN A 314 -10.38 -11.55 4.66
N ILE A 315 -10.32 -10.22 4.55
CA ILE A 315 -9.97 -9.33 5.67
C ILE A 315 -10.99 -9.50 6.81
N GLY A 316 -12.27 -9.61 6.48
CA GLY A 316 -13.33 -9.90 7.47
C GLY A 316 -13.06 -11.13 8.32
N ARG A 317 -12.51 -12.21 7.72
CA ARG A 317 -12.11 -13.43 8.44
C ARG A 317 -11.00 -13.17 9.47
N LEU A 318 -10.05 -12.29 9.14
CA LEU A 318 -8.97 -11.92 10.06
C LEU A 318 -9.50 -11.12 11.25
N LEU A 319 -10.42 -10.17 10.98
CA LEU A 319 -11.02 -9.36 12.02
C LEU A 319 -11.87 -10.19 12.99
N VAL A 320 -12.67 -11.14 12.46
CA VAL A 320 -13.43 -12.10 13.27
C VAL A 320 -12.49 -12.97 14.12
N ALA A 321 -11.37 -13.44 13.56
CA ALA A 321 -10.40 -14.24 14.31
C ALA A 321 -9.77 -13.45 15.48
N LEU A 322 -9.51 -12.14 15.32
CA LEU A 322 -9.04 -11.29 16.41
C LEU A 322 -10.10 -11.16 17.52
N ASP A 323 -11.37 -10.96 17.14
CA ASP A 323 -12.48 -10.84 18.07
C ASP A 323 -12.67 -12.16 18.85
N GLU A 324 -12.70 -13.32 18.15
CA GLU A 324 -12.82 -14.65 18.75
C GLU A 324 -11.66 -15.02 19.68
N ALA A 325 -10.44 -14.55 19.37
CA ALA A 325 -9.26 -14.79 20.19
C ALA A 325 -9.15 -13.84 21.39
N GLY A 326 -10.02 -12.83 21.51
CA GLY A 326 -9.96 -11.79 22.53
C GLY A 326 -8.75 -10.86 22.38
N LEU A 327 -8.24 -10.71 21.16
CA LEU A 327 -7.04 -9.92 20.86
C LEU A 327 -7.34 -8.56 20.23
N ALA A 328 -8.59 -8.29 19.84
CA ALA A 328 -8.96 -7.10 19.07
C ALA A 328 -8.61 -5.79 19.80
N ASP A 329 -8.85 -5.71 21.12
CA ASP A 329 -8.61 -4.50 21.92
C ASP A 329 -7.11 -4.21 22.15
N ASN A 330 -6.23 -5.21 21.97
CA ASN A 330 -4.79 -5.06 22.09
C ASN A 330 -4.04 -5.27 20.78
N THR A 331 -4.71 -5.09 19.63
CA THR A 331 -4.08 -5.22 18.32
C THR A 331 -4.26 -3.95 17.50
N ILE A 332 -3.14 -3.35 17.08
CA ILE A 332 -3.12 -2.30 16.07
C ILE A 332 -3.32 -2.98 14.71
N VAL A 333 -4.41 -2.65 14.04
CA VAL A 333 -4.68 -3.09 12.67
C VAL A 333 -4.34 -1.94 11.73
N VAL A 334 -3.46 -2.18 10.76
CA VAL A 334 -3.21 -1.24 9.67
C VAL A 334 -3.52 -1.89 8.33
N VAL A 335 -4.34 -1.22 7.50
CA VAL A 335 -4.69 -1.63 6.13
C VAL A 335 -4.15 -0.59 5.17
N TRP A 336 -3.46 -1.04 4.13
CA TRP A 336 -2.88 -0.18 3.11
C TRP A 336 -2.86 -0.86 1.73
N GLY A 337 -3.01 -0.04 0.67
CA GLY A 337 -2.73 -0.44 -0.72
C GLY A 337 -1.33 0.02 -1.11
N ASP A 338 -0.60 -0.72 -1.95
CA ASP A 338 0.76 -0.35 -2.32
C ASP A 338 0.83 0.78 -3.38
N HIS A 339 -0.13 0.86 -4.27
CA HIS A 339 -0.39 1.96 -5.22
C HIS A 339 -1.79 1.81 -5.80
N GLY A 340 -2.22 2.82 -6.56
CA GLY A 340 -3.51 2.80 -7.23
C GLY A 340 -3.47 2.06 -8.58
N TRP A 341 -4.61 2.12 -9.29
CA TRP A 341 -4.83 1.46 -10.57
C TRP A 341 -5.89 2.23 -11.38
N HIS A 342 -5.60 2.55 -12.65
CA HIS A 342 -6.54 3.15 -13.59
C HIS A 342 -7.42 2.07 -14.23
N LEU A 343 -8.68 2.39 -14.42
CA LEU A 343 -9.68 1.52 -15.05
C LEU A 343 -10.37 2.21 -16.24
N GLY A 344 -9.66 3.13 -16.91
CA GLY A 344 -10.10 3.90 -18.06
C GLY A 344 -9.83 5.40 -17.93
N GLU A 345 -9.65 5.92 -16.71
CA GLU A 345 -9.31 7.31 -16.48
C GLU A 345 -7.95 7.63 -17.13
N LYS A 346 -7.81 8.83 -17.69
CA LYS A 346 -6.61 9.23 -18.45
C LYS A 346 -6.30 8.30 -19.63
N GLU A 347 -7.33 7.69 -20.24
CA GLU A 347 -7.25 6.84 -21.43
C GLU A 347 -6.41 5.56 -21.25
N ILE A 348 -6.14 5.16 -20.01
CA ILE A 348 -5.31 4.00 -19.71
C ILE A 348 -5.98 3.02 -18.77
N THR A 349 -5.42 1.82 -18.70
CA THR A 349 -5.61 0.90 -17.58
C THR A 349 -4.26 0.66 -16.92
N GLY A 350 -4.27 0.27 -15.65
CA GLY A 350 -3.02 -0.03 -14.94
C GLY A 350 -2.49 1.11 -14.07
N LYS A 351 -1.22 1.10 -13.83
CA LYS A 351 -0.46 1.92 -12.89
C LYS A 351 0.64 2.72 -13.61
N ASN A 352 1.66 3.15 -12.89
CA ASN A 352 2.82 3.88 -13.45
C ASN A 352 2.50 5.31 -13.89
N THR A 353 1.65 6.01 -13.16
CA THR A 353 1.31 7.42 -13.39
C THR A 353 1.43 8.23 -12.10
N LEU A 354 1.45 9.56 -12.22
CA LEU A 354 1.51 10.48 -11.08
C LEU A 354 0.15 11.11 -10.74
N TRP A 355 -0.92 10.73 -11.43
CA TRP A 355 -2.30 11.16 -11.13
C TRP A 355 -2.87 10.41 -9.91
N ASP A 356 -3.92 10.98 -9.32
CA ASP A 356 -4.56 10.44 -8.10
C ASP A 356 -4.90 8.96 -8.25
N ARG A 357 -5.48 8.57 -9.39
CA ARG A 357 -5.88 7.17 -9.63
C ARG A 357 -4.72 6.17 -9.56
N GLY A 358 -3.52 6.58 -9.91
CA GLY A 358 -2.31 5.75 -9.82
C GLY A 358 -1.61 5.82 -8.45
N THR A 359 -1.86 6.88 -7.66
CA THR A 359 -1.07 7.18 -6.46
C THR A 359 -1.85 7.14 -5.15
N LYS A 360 -3.16 7.44 -5.19
CA LYS A 360 -4.04 7.43 -4.02
C LYS A 360 -4.39 6.01 -3.62
N VAL A 361 -4.23 5.70 -2.35
CA VAL A 361 -4.35 4.36 -1.79
C VAL A 361 -5.17 4.36 -0.51
N PRO A 362 -5.80 3.22 -0.14
CA PRO A 362 -6.32 3.05 1.21
C PRO A 362 -5.20 3.16 2.25
N LEU A 363 -5.50 3.86 3.33
CA LEU A 363 -4.72 3.85 4.57
C LEU A 363 -5.67 4.01 5.74
N LEU A 364 -5.71 2.99 6.58
CA LEU A 364 -6.62 2.87 7.72
C LEU A 364 -5.87 2.29 8.90
N PHE A 365 -6.01 2.91 10.08
CA PHE A 365 -5.53 2.38 11.35
C PHE A 365 -6.70 2.16 12.31
N ALA A 366 -6.66 1.08 13.11
CA ALA A 366 -7.59 0.82 14.21
C ALA A 366 -6.86 0.14 15.36
N GLY A 367 -7.38 0.28 16.59
CA GLY A 367 -6.83 -0.37 17.77
C GLY A 367 -6.22 0.60 18.78
N PRO A 368 -5.33 0.14 19.68
CA PRO A 368 -4.74 0.96 20.74
C PRO A 368 -4.07 2.23 20.22
N GLY A 369 -4.37 3.37 20.82
CA GLY A 369 -3.81 4.68 20.45
C GLY A 369 -4.46 5.34 19.22
N VAL A 370 -5.50 4.74 18.66
CA VAL A 370 -6.24 5.24 17.49
C VAL A 370 -7.65 5.64 17.89
N THR A 371 -8.09 6.82 17.52
CA THR A 371 -9.47 7.27 17.73
C THR A 371 -10.40 6.69 16.66
N GLY A 372 -11.50 6.07 17.08
CA GLY A 372 -12.48 5.46 16.19
C GLY A 372 -13.33 6.47 15.43
N GLY A 373 -13.76 6.10 14.22
CA GLY A 373 -14.70 6.85 13.38
C GLY A 373 -14.16 8.15 12.79
N GLN A 374 -12.85 8.39 12.83
CA GLN A 374 -12.25 9.61 12.28
C GLN A 374 -11.91 9.48 10.78
N ARG A 375 -12.00 10.62 10.09
CA ARG A 375 -11.67 10.79 8.68
C ARG A 375 -10.67 11.95 8.53
N VAL A 376 -9.44 11.66 8.15
CA VAL A 376 -8.36 12.62 8.01
C VAL A 376 -8.27 13.10 6.56
N LEU A 377 -8.43 14.40 6.33
CA LEU A 377 -8.30 15.04 5.01
C LEU A 377 -6.86 15.45 4.68
N GLN A 378 -6.04 15.59 5.70
CA GLN A 378 -4.62 15.94 5.54
C GLN A 378 -3.91 14.86 4.72
N PRO A 379 -2.98 15.25 3.82
CA PRO A 379 -2.23 14.29 3.04
C PRO A 379 -1.39 13.39 3.94
N ALA A 380 -1.33 12.09 3.60
CA ALA A 380 -0.49 11.12 4.27
C ALA A 380 0.29 10.30 3.25
N GLU A 381 1.39 9.72 3.68
CA GLU A 381 2.24 8.89 2.83
C GLU A 381 2.32 7.48 3.42
N LEU A 382 2.38 6.44 2.58
CA LEU A 382 2.65 5.08 3.09
C LEU A 382 3.97 4.99 3.86
N LEU A 383 4.91 5.83 3.53
CA LEU A 383 6.19 6.00 4.22
C LEU A 383 6.03 6.34 5.71
N ASP A 384 4.91 6.97 6.07
CA ASP A 384 4.59 7.36 7.45
C ASP A 384 4.17 6.16 8.31
N ILE A 385 3.83 5.01 7.71
CA ILE A 385 3.40 3.81 8.45
C ILE A 385 4.52 3.33 9.38
N TYR A 386 5.78 3.32 8.93
CA TYR A 386 6.89 2.84 9.75
C TYR A 386 7.04 3.67 11.06
N PRO A 387 7.26 4.99 11.02
CA PRO A 387 7.35 5.79 12.25
C PRO A 387 6.05 5.76 13.08
N THR A 388 4.88 5.66 12.45
CA THR A 388 3.60 5.57 13.15
C THR A 388 3.47 4.28 13.96
N LEU A 389 3.83 3.13 13.37
CA LEU A 389 3.72 1.85 14.06
C LEU A 389 4.70 1.73 15.23
N ILE A 390 5.94 2.23 15.10
CA ILE A 390 6.90 2.22 16.21
C ILE A 390 6.47 3.17 17.32
N ASP A 391 5.84 4.31 17.00
CA ASP A 391 5.30 5.26 17.97
C ASP A 391 4.09 4.66 18.73
N LEU A 392 3.11 4.09 18.01
CA LEU A 392 1.96 3.39 18.61
C LEU A 392 2.36 2.19 19.47
N ALA A 393 3.43 1.49 19.10
CA ALA A 393 3.96 0.34 19.84
C ALA A 393 4.93 0.74 20.96
N HIS A 394 5.15 2.04 21.18
CA HIS A 394 6.09 2.59 22.16
C HIS A 394 7.51 2.02 22.01
N LEU A 395 7.96 1.81 20.78
CA LEU A 395 9.30 1.37 20.46
C LEU A 395 10.25 2.57 20.30
N PRO A 396 11.57 2.37 20.44
CA PRO A 396 12.54 3.44 20.25
C PRO A 396 12.39 4.12 18.88
N ALA A 397 12.33 5.44 18.88
CA ALA A 397 12.21 6.23 17.65
C ALA A 397 13.45 6.06 16.77
N ARG A 398 13.25 6.15 15.47
CA ARG A 398 14.30 6.16 14.45
C ARG A 398 14.38 7.54 13.79
N THR A 399 15.57 8.11 13.76
CA THR A 399 15.83 9.44 13.19
C THR A 399 16.25 9.38 11.72
N ASP A 400 16.48 8.16 11.19
CA ASP A 400 16.96 7.88 9.83
C ASP A 400 15.82 7.45 8.88
N LEU A 401 14.57 7.83 9.19
CA LEU A 401 13.38 7.62 8.37
C LEU A 401 12.99 8.91 7.65
N ASP A 402 12.60 8.81 6.39
CA ASP A 402 12.05 9.94 5.63
C ASP A 402 10.58 10.26 5.96
N GLY A 403 9.84 9.28 6.53
CA GLY A 403 8.46 9.42 6.99
C GLY A 403 8.34 10.11 8.33
N VAL A 404 7.11 10.51 8.68
CA VAL A 404 6.78 11.08 10.00
C VAL A 404 5.59 10.35 10.61
N SER A 405 5.55 10.26 11.95
CA SER A 405 4.44 9.61 12.66
C SER A 405 3.12 10.34 12.40
N LEU A 406 2.07 9.56 12.10
CA LEU A 406 0.68 10.01 11.96
C LEU A 406 -0.09 9.98 13.29
N VAL A 407 0.54 9.62 14.40
CA VAL A 407 -0.10 9.54 15.73
C VAL A 407 -0.85 10.84 16.10
N PRO A 408 -0.35 12.05 15.80
CA PRO A 408 -1.12 13.27 16.03
C PRO A 408 -2.48 13.27 15.32
N GLN A 409 -2.54 12.85 14.04
CA GLN A 409 -3.77 12.76 13.24
C GLN A 409 -4.64 11.56 13.67
N LEU A 410 -4.04 10.47 14.14
CA LEU A 410 -4.77 9.32 14.69
C LEU A 410 -5.48 9.65 16.00
N LYS A 411 -4.97 10.61 16.78
CA LYS A 411 -5.61 11.12 18.01
C LYS A 411 -6.67 12.17 17.71
N ASN A 412 -6.41 13.06 16.75
CA ASN A 412 -7.32 14.12 16.35
C ASN A 412 -7.17 14.39 14.85
N ALA A 413 -8.20 14.07 14.07
CA ALA A 413 -8.21 14.18 12.60
C ALA A 413 -7.95 15.61 12.09
N ASP A 414 -8.25 16.64 12.90
CA ASP A 414 -8.05 18.05 12.55
C ASP A 414 -6.62 18.53 12.79
N THR A 415 -5.76 17.68 13.35
CA THR A 415 -4.35 18.05 13.57
C THR A 415 -3.67 18.30 12.23
N ARG A 416 -3.20 19.54 12.05
CA ARG A 416 -2.56 19.96 10.80
C ARG A 416 -1.27 19.17 10.55
N ARG A 417 -1.10 18.75 9.29
CA ARG A 417 0.15 18.22 8.76
C ARG A 417 0.81 19.27 7.87
N GLU A 418 2.05 19.61 8.14
CA GLU A 418 2.80 20.63 7.39
C GLU A 418 3.30 20.14 6.03
N ARG A 419 3.39 18.81 5.83
CA ARG A 419 3.99 18.18 4.65
C ARG A 419 2.92 17.68 3.68
N PRO A 420 3.09 17.94 2.37
CA PRO A 420 2.31 17.24 1.34
C PRO A 420 2.78 15.78 1.21
N ALA A 421 1.99 14.95 0.52
CA ALA A 421 2.45 13.66 0.07
C ALA A 421 3.29 13.79 -1.22
N ILE A 422 4.38 13.03 -1.31
CA ILE A 422 5.31 13.06 -2.44
C ILE A 422 5.39 11.67 -3.06
N THR A 423 5.03 11.57 -4.32
CA THR A 423 5.16 10.35 -5.14
C THR A 423 6.23 10.59 -6.21
N SER A 424 7.11 9.62 -6.42
CA SER A 424 8.13 9.68 -7.49
C SER A 424 8.04 8.45 -8.38
N HIS A 425 8.00 8.66 -9.69
CA HIS A 425 8.01 7.56 -10.65
C HIS A 425 9.18 7.70 -11.61
N ASN A 426 10.24 6.96 -11.34
CA ASN A 426 11.57 7.14 -11.93
C ASN A 426 12.20 8.51 -11.57
N GLN A 427 13.47 8.69 -11.86
CA GLN A 427 14.22 9.90 -11.57
C GLN A 427 13.62 11.12 -12.30
N GLY A 428 13.49 12.25 -11.62
CA GLY A 428 13.04 13.51 -12.19
C GLY A 428 11.52 13.67 -12.33
N ASN A 429 10.72 12.62 -12.04
CA ASN A 429 9.26 12.67 -12.20
C ASN A 429 8.58 12.60 -10.83
N HIS A 430 7.95 13.68 -10.40
CA HIS A 430 7.42 13.83 -9.05
C HIS A 430 6.00 14.41 -9.04
N GLY A 431 5.14 13.83 -8.23
CA GLY A 431 3.83 14.36 -7.86
C GLY A 431 3.83 14.86 -6.42
N ILE A 432 3.37 16.08 -6.20
CA ILE A 432 3.23 16.71 -4.88
C ILE A 432 1.73 16.91 -4.62
N ARG A 433 1.21 16.23 -3.60
CA ARG A 433 -0.21 16.26 -3.24
C ARG A 433 -0.41 16.95 -1.89
N SER A 434 -0.88 18.19 -1.92
CA SER A 434 -1.33 18.91 -0.72
C SER A 434 -2.82 18.60 -0.45
N GLU A 435 -3.46 19.26 0.50
CA GLU A 435 -4.87 19.03 0.82
C GLU A 435 -5.79 19.35 -0.38
N ARG A 436 -5.53 20.45 -1.09
CA ARG A 436 -6.33 20.92 -2.21
C ARG A 436 -5.71 20.66 -3.58
N TRP A 437 -4.39 20.72 -3.70
CA TRP A 437 -3.72 20.76 -5.00
C TRP A 437 -2.93 19.49 -5.28
N ARG A 438 -2.92 19.08 -6.56
CA ARG A 438 -1.94 18.15 -7.12
C ARG A 438 -1.06 18.88 -8.10
N TYR A 439 0.23 18.90 -7.84
CA TYR A 439 1.26 19.40 -8.74
C TYR A 439 2.12 18.24 -9.23
N ILE A 440 2.35 18.14 -10.52
CA ILE A 440 3.23 17.15 -11.15
C ILE A 440 4.30 17.87 -11.92
N ARG A 441 5.54 17.41 -11.77
CA ARG A 441 6.69 17.85 -12.57
C ARG A 441 7.36 16.63 -13.18
N TYR A 442 7.64 16.71 -14.47
CA TYR A 442 8.34 15.69 -15.23
C TYR A 442 9.83 16.00 -15.38
N ALA A 443 10.63 15.00 -15.83
CA ALA A 443 12.06 15.12 -15.97
C ALA A 443 12.50 16.14 -17.05
N ASP A 444 11.63 16.47 -18.00
CA ASP A 444 11.81 17.51 -19.02
C ASP A 444 11.35 18.92 -18.57
N ASP A 445 11.05 19.07 -17.27
CA ASP A 445 10.50 20.29 -16.64
C ASP A 445 9.09 20.68 -17.06
N THR A 446 8.39 19.89 -17.86
CA THR A 446 6.95 20.09 -18.09
C THR A 446 6.15 19.80 -16.84
N GLU A 447 4.98 20.45 -16.70
CA GLU A 447 4.24 20.52 -15.45
C GLU A 447 2.74 20.30 -15.64
N GLU A 448 2.11 19.76 -14.59
CA GLU A 448 0.67 19.73 -14.44
C GLU A 448 0.27 20.28 -13.06
N LEU A 449 -0.89 20.92 -12.99
CA LEU A 449 -1.51 21.37 -11.74
C LEU A 449 -3.02 21.15 -11.79
N TYR A 450 -3.57 20.54 -10.74
CA TYR A 450 -5.00 20.28 -10.60
C TYR A 450 -5.54 20.78 -9.27
N ASP A 451 -6.75 21.37 -9.30
CA ASP A 451 -7.51 21.77 -8.10
C ASP A 451 -8.43 20.61 -7.68
N MET A 452 -7.92 19.74 -6.83
CA MET A 452 -8.59 18.50 -6.42
C MET A 452 -9.90 18.72 -5.64
N GLN A 453 -10.17 19.95 -5.20
CA GLN A 453 -11.43 20.29 -4.57
C GLN A 453 -12.54 20.54 -5.62
N ASN A 454 -12.19 21.17 -6.75
CA ASN A 454 -13.12 21.53 -7.80
C ASN A 454 -13.06 20.58 -9.01
N ASP A 455 -11.95 19.89 -9.18
CA ASP A 455 -11.69 18.92 -10.25
C ASP A 455 -11.02 17.65 -9.67
N PRO A 456 -11.78 16.83 -8.93
CA PRO A 456 -11.24 15.61 -8.31
C PRO A 456 -10.84 14.53 -9.31
N ASN A 457 -11.19 14.68 -10.59
CA ASN A 457 -10.83 13.75 -11.66
C ASN A 457 -9.62 14.19 -12.48
N GLU A 458 -9.02 15.35 -12.14
CA GLU A 458 -7.82 15.86 -12.82
C GLU A 458 -8.05 16.14 -14.33
N TRP A 459 -9.26 16.65 -14.71
CA TRP A 459 -9.64 16.86 -16.10
C TRP A 459 -9.05 18.13 -16.72
N THR A 460 -8.68 19.12 -15.90
CA THR A 460 -8.21 20.41 -16.42
C THR A 460 -6.83 20.74 -15.85
N ASN A 461 -5.80 20.70 -16.70
CA ASN A 461 -4.45 21.11 -16.31
C ASN A 461 -4.37 22.65 -16.19
N LEU A 462 -4.10 23.13 -14.99
CA LEU A 462 -4.02 24.56 -14.65
C LEU A 462 -2.59 25.13 -14.72
N ALA A 463 -1.57 24.30 -15.01
CA ALA A 463 -0.16 24.72 -14.89
C ALA A 463 0.22 25.90 -15.77
N ALA A 464 -0.38 26.04 -16.95
CA ALA A 464 -0.13 27.15 -17.87
C ALA A 464 -0.85 28.46 -17.49
N LYS A 465 -1.72 28.45 -16.46
CA LYS A 465 -2.52 29.64 -16.07
C LYS A 465 -1.71 30.54 -15.11
N PRO A 466 -1.40 31.81 -15.46
CA PRO A 466 -0.61 32.70 -14.60
C PRO A 466 -1.18 32.90 -13.19
N ALA A 467 -2.50 32.79 -13.03
CA ALA A 467 -3.19 32.91 -11.74
C ALA A 467 -2.73 31.86 -10.71
N HIS A 468 -2.16 30.76 -11.15
CA HIS A 468 -1.71 29.66 -10.27
C HIS A 468 -0.18 29.60 -10.07
N ALA A 469 0.58 30.58 -10.58
CA ALA A 469 2.05 30.61 -10.46
C ALA A 469 2.53 30.52 -9.00
N ALA A 470 1.84 31.19 -8.07
CA ALA A 470 2.17 31.13 -6.65
C ALA A 470 1.95 29.73 -6.04
N VAL A 471 0.89 29.02 -6.45
CA VAL A 471 0.60 27.65 -6.03
C VAL A 471 1.68 26.70 -6.52
N ILE A 472 2.09 26.84 -7.78
CA ILE A 472 3.18 26.04 -8.37
C ILE A 472 4.49 26.29 -7.61
N ALA A 473 4.84 27.57 -7.37
CA ALA A 473 6.06 27.94 -6.66
C ALA A 473 6.10 27.35 -5.23
N GLU A 474 4.96 27.30 -4.54
CA GLU A 474 4.86 26.67 -3.21
C GLU A 474 5.10 25.16 -3.29
N HIS A 475 4.49 24.47 -4.26
CA HIS A 475 4.64 23.03 -4.41
C HIS A 475 6.07 22.63 -4.87
N LYS A 476 6.72 23.44 -5.68
CA LYS A 476 8.14 23.25 -6.09
C LYS A 476 9.11 23.17 -4.91
N LYS A 477 8.82 23.80 -3.78
CA LYS A 477 9.66 23.72 -2.57
C LYS A 477 9.74 22.30 -2.00
N TRP A 478 8.75 21.47 -2.30
CA TRP A 478 8.63 20.09 -1.82
C TRP A 478 9.23 19.05 -2.78
N LEU A 479 9.70 19.45 -3.94
CA LEU A 479 10.42 18.53 -4.83
C LEU A 479 11.61 17.91 -4.09
N PRO A 480 11.84 16.60 -4.27
CA PRO A 480 12.92 15.89 -3.61
C PRO A 480 14.28 16.59 -3.80
N LYS A 481 14.99 16.87 -2.71
CA LYS A 481 16.36 17.42 -2.75
C LYS A 481 17.41 16.36 -3.10
N ILE A 482 17.10 15.11 -2.78
CA ILE A 482 17.87 13.93 -3.15
C ILE A 482 17.05 13.21 -4.21
N ASP A 483 17.62 13.06 -5.40
CA ASP A 483 16.98 12.37 -6.53
C ASP A 483 18.04 11.54 -7.25
N ARG A 484 18.36 10.39 -6.64
CA ARG A 484 19.44 9.51 -7.10
C ARG A 484 19.08 8.89 -8.45
N PRO A 485 20.08 8.59 -9.29
CA PRO A 485 19.87 7.79 -10.48
C PRO A 485 19.37 6.39 -10.11
N PRO A 486 18.80 5.64 -11.08
CA PRO A 486 18.40 4.26 -10.85
C PRO A 486 19.52 3.43 -10.26
N ALA A 487 19.20 2.66 -9.21
CA ALA A 487 20.16 1.78 -8.55
C ALA A 487 20.74 0.74 -9.53
N PRO A 488 21.97 0.25 -9.30
CA PRO A 488 22.55 -0.79 -10.15
C PRO A 488 21.62 -2.00 -10.32
N ASN A 489 21.56 -2.57 -11.53
CA ASN A 489 20.67 -3.68 -11.91
C ASN A 489 19.16 -3.34 -11.88
N SER A 490 18.81 -2.06 -11.93
CA SER A 490 17.42 -1.64 -12.12
C SER A 490 16.88 -2.16 -13.44
N ALA A 491 15.71 -2.81 -13.39
CA ALA A 491 15.03 -3.32 -14.57
C ALA A 491 13.52 -3.40 -14.32
N SER A 492 12.77 -3.53 -15.40
CA SER A 492 11.32 -3.58 -15.45
C SER A 492 10.66 -2.29 -14.94
N ARG A 493 10.11 -1.53 -15.85
CA ARG A 493 9.44 -0.23 -15.61
C ARG A 493 10.43 0.91 -15.30
N VAL A 494 11.67 0.82 -15.78
CA VAL A 494 12.67 1.88 -15.61
C VAL A 494 12.67 2.81 -16.80
N LEU A 495 12.46 4.10 -16.52
CA LEU A 495 12.56 5.21 -17.44
C LEU A 495 13.72 6.11 -17.01
N THR A 496 14.60 6.45 -17.93
CA THR A 496 15.59 7.52 -17.77
C THR A 496 15.38 8.58 -18.84
N TYR A 497 15.83 9.80 -18.58
CA TYR A 497 15.71 10.91 -19.51
C TYR A 497 17.04 11.62 -19.65
N ASP A 498 17.50 11.77 -20.89
CA ASP A 498 18.68 12.55 -21.22
C ASP A 498 18.26 13.96 -21.65
N ARG A 499 18.53 14.94 -20.80
CA ARG A 499 18.22 16.36 -21.05
C ARG A 499 19.03 16.96 -22.19
N THR A 500 20.19 16.37 -22.51
CA THR A 500 21.10 16.89 -23.55
C THR A 500 20.57 16.55 -24.93
N THR A 501 20.02 15.36 -25.09
CA THR A 501 19.49 14.85 -26.36
C THR A 501 17.98 14.98 -26.48
N ASP A 502 17.27 15.38 -25.40
CA ASP A 502 15.80 15.38 -25.29
C ASP A 502 15.20 13.99 -25.57
N GLU A 503 15.87 12.94 -25.10
CA GLU A 503 15.46 11.56 -25.34
C GLU A 503 15.06 10.85 -24.04
N ALA A 504 13.89 10.21 -24.05
CA ALA A 504 13.49 9.28 -23.02
C ALA A 504 13.99 7.87 -23.37
N ILE A 505 14.53 7.15 -22.38
CA ILE A 505 15.01 5.78 -22.54
C ILE A 505 14.15 4.86 -21.68
N TRP A 506 13.28 4.11 -22.33
CA TRP A 506 12.39 3.14 -21.68
C TRP A 506 12.97 1.73 -21.81
N GLU A 507 13.38 1.16 -20.67
CA GLU A 507 13.98 -0.18 -20.61
C GLU A 507 15.07 -0.41 -21.69
N GLY A 508 15.95 0.57 -21.89
CA GLY A 508 17.04 0.51 -22.85
C GLY A 508 16.64 0.84 -24.31
N LYS A 509 15.37 1.17 -24.55
CA LYS A 509 14.89 1.62 -25.87
C LYS A 509 14.68 3.13 -25.85
N THR A 510 15.28 3.84 -26.81
CA THR A 510 15.05 5.28 -26.99
C THR A 510 13.63 5.53 -27.50
N VAL A 511 12.95 6.46 -26.83
CA VAL A 511 11.64 6.99 -27.20
C VAL A 511 11.83 8.46 -27.57
N ARG A 512 11.50 8.80 -28.81
CA ARG A 512 11.67 10.16 -29.33
C ARG A 512 10.37 10.95 -29.23
N ARG A 513 10.49 12.27 -29.24
CA ARG A 513 9.35 13.20 -29.16
C ARG A 513 8.28 12.97 -30.23
N ASN A 514 8.66 12.50 -31.41
CA ASN A 514 7.76 12.29 -32.55
C ASN A 514 7.34 10.80 -32.74
N ASP A 515 7.79 9.91 -31.87
CA ASP A 515 7.37 8.52 -31.97
C ASP A 515 5.85 8.39 -31.72
N PRO A 516 5.11 7.57 -32.47
CA PRO A 516 3.68 7.39 -32.22
C PRO A 516 3.46 6.82 -30.81
N ILE A 517 2.46 7.36 -30.10
CA ILE A 517 2.08 6.82 -28.79
C ILE A 517 1.57 5.40 -29.00
N PRO A 518 2.10 4.39 -28.29
CA PRO A 518 1.62 3.01 -28.42
C PRO A 518 0.13 2.90 -28.02
N HIS A 519 -0.64 2.12 -28.79
CA HIS A 519 -2.07 1.88 -28.57
C HIS A 519 -2.32 0.66 -27.69
#